data_7d5b05cbefc0ee04da2f18918d7420de
#
_entry.id   7d5b05cbefc0ee04da2f18918d7420de
#
_cell.length_a   1.000
_cell.length_b   1.000
_cell.length_c   1.000
_cell.angle_alpha   90.00
_cell.angle_beta   90.00
_cell.angle_gamma   90.00
#
_symmetry.space_group_name_H-M   'P 1'
#
loop_
_entity.id
_entity.type
_entity.pdbx_description
1 polymer ?
#
loop_
_entity_poly.entity_id
_entity_poly.type
_entity_poly.pdbx_seq_one_letter_code
_entity_poly.pdbx_strand_id
1 'polypeptide(L)'
;QVTNAAGLIKEEMRHLNSLIIKAADATALPAGGALAVDRENFSAYVTKTLGDHPNITIHLDELTELPEGITVVATGPLTSEPLSQSIQNFIEMEGLYFYDAAAPVLEKDSINMEKVYLKSRYDNGEAAYLNCPMTKTEFESFYRELIAAEVAPLKEFEEEKYFDGCMPFEVMASKGEKTLLFGPMKPVGLEDPKTGKIPYAVVQLRQDNAAGSLYNIVGFQTHLKWGEQKRILQMIPGLENAEIVRYGVMHRNTFLNSPKILRSTYQSQKRDDLFFAGQMTGVEGYVESA
;
A
#
# COMPACT_ATOMS: atom_id res chain seq x y z
N GLN A 1 -8.59 -15.99 4.40
CA GLN A 1 -9.58 -16.90 5.06
C GLN A 1 -10.98 -16.41 4.72
N VAL A 2 -11.84 -17.30 4.20
CA VAL A 2 -13.25 -16.98 3.84
C VAL A 2 -14.13 -16.65 5.06
N THR A 3 -13.60 -16.77 6.25
CA THR A 3 -14.30 -16.48 7.51
C THR A 3 -14.34 -15.00 7.89
N ASN A 4 -13.71 -14.13 7.09
CA ASN A 4 -13.77 -12.68 7.26
C ASN A 4 -14.16 -11.99 5.93
N ALA A 5 -14.65 -10.74 6.01
CA ALA A 5 -15.14 -9.99 4.86
C ALA A 5 -14.10 -9.89 3.74
N ALA A 6 -12.84 -9.58 4.07
CA ALA A 6 -11.77 -9.46 3.08
C ALA A 6 -11.40 -10.80 2.40
N GLY A 7 -11.63 -11.93 3.05
CA GLY A 7 -11.49 -13.26 2.45
C GLY A 7 -12.69 -13.65 1.61
N LEU A 8 -13.89 -13.30 2.08
CA LEU A 8 -15.14 -13.61 1.39
C LEU A 8 -15.23 -12.90 0.01
N ILE A 9 -14.95 -11.61 -0.05
CA ILE A 9 -14.96 -10.87 -1.31
C ILE A 9 -13.99 -11.46 -2.35
N LYS A 10 -12.81 -11.93 -1.93
CA LYS A 10 -11.87 -12.60 -2.83
C LYS A 10 -12.45 -13.91 -3.40
N GLU A 11 -13.19 -14.64 -2.58
CA GLU A 11 -13.85 -15.87 -3.02
C GLU A 11 -14.99 -15.57 -4.00
N GLU A 12 -15.78 -14.55 -3.75
CA GLU A 12 -16.82 -14.07 -4.68
C GLU A 12 -16.21 -13.66 -6.02
N MET A 13 -15.07 -12.95 -6.01
CA MET A 13 -14.35 -12.59 -7.23
C MET A 13 -13.78 -13.82 -7.98
N ARG A 14 -13.39 -14.89 -7.27
CA ARG A 14 -13.01 -16.17 -7.92
C ARG A 14 -14.18 -16.78 -8.65
N HIS A 15 -15.36 -16.81 -8.05
CA HIS A 15 -16.58 -17.28 -8.71
C HIS A 15 -16.97 -16.43 -9.92
N LEU A 16 -16.66 -15.14 -9.91
CA LEU A 16 -16.84 -14.22 -11.03
C LEU A 16 -15.73 -14.32 -12.10
N ASN A 17 -14.77 -15.23 -11.95
CA ASN A 17 -13.62 -15.36 -12.85
C ASN A 17 -12.74 -14.12 -12.98
N SER A 18 -12.64 -13.29 -11.92
CA SER A 18 -11.81 -12.09 -11.93
C SER A 18 -10.37 -12.36 -12.37
N LEU A 19 -9.90 -11.63 -13.38
CA LEU A 19 -8.52 -11.67 -13.84
C LEU A 19 -7.54 -11.31 -12.72
N ILE A 20 -7.88 -10.30 -11.92
CA ILE A 20 -7.03 -9.79 -10.83
C ILE A 20 -6.81 -10.88 -9.77
N ILE A 21 -7.86 -11.59 -9.36
CA ILE A 21 -7.72 -12.67 -8.38
C ILE A 21 -7.01 -13.90 -8.97
N LYS A 22 -7.23 -14.24 -10.24
CA LYS A 22 -6.45 -15.30 -10.91
C LYS A 22 -4.96 -14.98 -10.95
N ALA A 23 -4.61 -13.74 -11.29
CA ALA A 23 -3.22 -13.28 -11.29
C ALA A 23 -2.63 -13.31 -9.87
N ALA A 24 -3.41 -12.85 -8.87
CA ALA A 24 -2.98 -12.84 -7.47
C ALA A 24 -2.74 -14.26 -6.93
N ASP A 25 -3.64 -15.21 -7.22
CA ASP A 25 -3.47 -16.61 -6.80
C ASP A 25 -2.26 -17.27 -7.47
N ALA A 26 -2.02 -16.96 -8.76
CA ALA A 26 -0.89 -17.51 -9.52
C ALA A 26 0.48 -16.96 -9.08
N THR A 27 0.52 -15.81 -8.42
CA THR A 27 1.75 -15.10 -8.04
C THR A 27 1.83 -14.84 -6.54
N ALA A 28 1.08 -15.62 -5.76
CA ALA A 28 1.00 -15.48 -4.32
C ALA A 28 2.35 -15.73 -3.62
N LEU A 29 2.60 -14.94 -2.59
CA LEU A 29 3.77 -15.05 -1.70
C LEU A 29 3.32 -15.44 -0.28
N PRO A 30 4.21 -16.08 0.52
CA PRO A 30 3.94 -16.35 1.92
C PRO A 30 3.67 -15.04 2.69
N ALA A 31 2.47 -14.92 3.28
CA ALA A 31 2.07 -13.74 4.05
C ALA A 31 1.08 -14.10 5.18
N GLY A 32 1.20 -15.29 5.77
CA GLY A 32 0.29 -15.75 6.80
C GLY A 32 -1.17 -15.76 6.34
N GLY A 33 -2.03 -14.99 6.99
CA GLY A 33 -3.45 -14.88 6.63
C GLY A 33 -3.76 -13.86 5.51
N ALA A 34 -2.78 -13.12 5.02
CA ALA A 34 -2.95 -12.14 3.94
C ALA A 34 -2.70 -12.77 2.56
N LEU A 35 -3.22 -12.16 1.51
CA LEU A 35 -2.85 -12.44 0.13
C LEU A 35 -1.82 -11.40 -0.31
N ALA A 36 -0.56 -11.79 -0.37
CA ALA A 36 0.52 -10.99 -0.94
C ALA A 36 0.93 -11.60 -2.28
N VAL A 37 1.43 -10.79 -3.18
CA VAL A 37 1.82 -11.20 -4.53
C VAL A 37 3.22 -10.71 -4.87
N ASP A 38 3.93 -11.46 -5.71
CA ASP A 38 5.11 -10.97 -6.40
C ASP A 38 4.66 -9.90 -7.42
N ARG A 39 5.16 -8.70 -7.26
CA ARG A 39 4.70 -7.53 -8.03
C ARG A 39 4.99 -7.67 -9.52
N GLU A 40 6.18 -8.13 -9.88
CA GLU A 40 6.61 -8.25 -11.28
C GLU A 40 5.86 -9.37 -11.98
N ASN A 41 5.76 -10.53 -11.34
CA ASN A 41 5.03 -11.67 -11.88
C ASN A 41 3.53 -11.38 -11.99
N PHE A 42 2.94 -10.66 -11.02
CA PHE A 42 1.54 -10.24 -11.08
C PHE A 42 1.29 -9.30 -12.27
N SER A 43 2.13 -8.28 -12.43
CA SER A 43 2.03 -7.36 -13.56
C SER A 43 2.21 -8.08 -14.90
N ALA A 44 3.20 -8.96 -15.01
CA ALA A 44 3.46 -9.74 -16.20
C ALA A 44 2.29 -10.67 -16.57
N TYR A 45 1.67 -11.31 -15.55
CA TYR A 45 0.51 -12.18 -15.76
C TYR A 45 -0.67 -11.41 -16.38
N VAL A 46 -1.01 -10.25 -15.77
CA VAL A 46 -2.12 -9.41 -16.26
C VAL A 46 -1.82 -8.89 -17.66
N THR A 47 -0.63 -8.33 -17.87
CA THR A 47 -0.20 -7.77 -19.15
C THR A 47 -0.25 -8.82 -20.27
N LYS A 48 0.29 -10.02 -19.99
CA LYS A 48 0.27 -11.12 -20.97
C LYS A 48 -1.16 -11.54 -21.29
N THR A 49 -2.02 -11.70 -20.28
CA THR A 49 -3.40 -12.17 -20.48
C THR A 49 -4.21 -11.19 -21.32
N LEU A 50 -4.03 -9.89 -21.08
CA LEU A 50 -4.70 -8.86 -21.89
C LEU A 50 -4.11 -8.76 -23.29
N GLY A 51 -2.79 -8.84 -23.44
CA GLY A 51 -2.09 -8.76 -24.72
C GLY A 51 -2.38 -9.95 -25.67
N ASP A 52 -2.59 -11.13 -25.10
CA ASP A 52 -2.93 -12.34 -25.88
C ASP A 52 -4.43 -12.41 -26.25
N HIS A 53 -5.25 -11.50 -25.72
CA HIS A 53 -6.70 -11.56 -25.94
C HIS A 53 -7.08 -11.02 -27.34
N PRO A 54 -7.78 -11.79 -28.19
CA PRO A 54 -8.00 -11.45 -29.61
C PRO A 54 -8.85 -10.19 -29.84
N ASN A 55 -9.63 -9.78 -28.85
CA ASN A 55 -10.54 -8.63 -28.92
C ASN A 55 -10.02 -7.40 -28.17
N ILE A 56 -8.76 -7.42 -27.69
CA ILE A 56 -8.16 -6.31 -26.95
C ILE A 56 -6.99 -5.75 -27.77
N THR A 57 -7.00 -4.45 -28.00
CA THR A 57 -5.86 -3.69 -28.55
C THR A 57 -5.34 -2.77 -27.47
N ILE A 58 -4.06 -2.93 -27.11
CA ILE A 58 -3.40 -2.10 -26.09
C ILE A 58 -2.71 -0.94 -26.78
N HIS A 59 -3.04 0.28 -26.38
CA HIS A 59 -2.35 1.51 -26.75
C HIS A 59 -1.54 2.01 -25.54
N LEU A 60 -0.28 2.34 -25.75
CA LEU A 60 0.66 2.80 -24.69
C LEU A 60 0.84 4.32 -24.66
N ASP A 61 -0.10 5.03 -25.23
CA ASP A 61 -0.09 6.49 -25.27
C ASP A 61 -0.74 7.09 -24.02
N GLU A 62 -0.26 8.24 -23.58
CA GLU A 62 -0.94 9.02 -22.55
C GLU A 62 -2.19 9.69 -23.15
N LEU A 63 -3.34 9.44 -22.52
CA LEU A 63 -4.56 10.17 -22.82
C LEU A 63 -4.62 11.43 -21.96
N THR A 64 -4.72 12.58 -22.61
CA THR A 64 -4.81 13.91 -21.96
C THR A 64 -6.25 14.45 -21.92
N GLU A 65 -7.15 13.84 -22.68
CA GLU A 65 -8.56 14.23 -22.78
C GLU A 65 -9.48 13.00 -22.72
N LEU A 66 -10.73 13.21 -22.31
CA LEU A 66 -11.75 12.15 -22.29
C LEU A 66 -12.11 11.77 -23.74
N PRO A 67 -11.96 10.48 -24.14
CA PRO A 67 -12.31 10.03 -25.47
C PRO A 67 -13.81 10.15 -25.75
N GLU A 68 -14.16 10.23 -27.03
CA GLU A 68 -15.55 10.08 -27.50
C GLU A 68 -15.96 8.60 -27.56
N GLY A 69 -17.26 8.33 -27.56
CA GLY A 69 -17.83 6.98 -27.60
C GLY A 69 -17.84 6.27 -26.26
N ILE A 70 -18.21 4.99 -26.26
CA ILE A 70 -18.33 4.20 -25.04
C ILE A 70 -16.96 4.09 -24.35
N THR A 71 -16.84 4.72 -23.22
CA THR A 71 -15.57 4.86 -22.48
C THR A 71 -15.73 4.45 -21.03
N VAL A 72 -14.78 3.66 -20.51
CA VAL A 72 -14.62 3.39 -19.09
C VAL A 72 -13.29 4.00 -18.64
N VAL A 73 -13.32 4.97 -17.74
CA VAL A 73 -12.14 5.56 -17.14
C VAL A 73 -11.83 4.82 -15.83
N ALA A 74 -10.76 4.05 -15.83
CA ALA A 74 -10.31 3.22 -14.71
C ALA A 74 -8.81 3.43 -14.42
N THR A 75 -8.34 4.68 -14.56
CA THR A 75 -6.93 5.06 -14.45
C THR A 75 -6.39 5.06 -13.02
N GLY A 76 -7.28 4.86 -12.06
CA GLY A 76 -6.92 4.77 -10.65
C GLY A 76 -6.60 6.13 -10.00
N PRO A 77 -6.04 6.11 -8.79
CA PRO A 77 -5.84 7.32 -8.00
C PRO A 77 -4.67 8.19 -8.50
N LEU A 78 -3.77 7.62 -9.31
CA LEU A 78 -2.59 8.31 -9.86
C LEU A 78 -2.82 8.74 -11.33
N THR A 79 -4.04 9.11 -11.68
CA THR A 79 -4.37 9.67 -12.99
C THR A 79 -3.47 10.88 -13.30
N SER A 80 -2.95 10.95 -14.54
CA SER A 80 -2.06 12.04 -14.94
C SER A 80 -2.72 13.42 -14.84
N GLU A 81 -1.93 14.44 -14.60
CA GLU A 81 -2.47 15.80 -14.40
C GLU A 81 -3.29 16.29 -15.61
N PRO A 82 -2.88 16.10 -16.88
CA PRO A 82 -3.69 16.53 -18.02
C PRO A 82 -5.05 15.85 -18.07
N LEU A 83 -5.10 14.51 -17.88
CA LEU A 83 -6.37 13.79 -17.87
C LEU A 83 -7.23 14.14 -16.65
N SER A 84 -6.61 14.33 -15.48
CA SER A 84 -7.32 14.79 -14.27
C SER A 84 -7.98 16.15 -14.50
N GLN A 85 -7.27 17.09 -15.15
CA GLN A 85 -7.82 18.38 -15.48
C GLN A 85 -8.98 18.27 -16.50
N SER A 86 -8.86 17.41 -17.51
CA SER A 86 -9.93 17.14 -18.47
C SER A 86 -11.18 16.60 -17.77
N ILE A 87 -11.00 15.65 -16.82
CA ILE A 87 -12.09 15.11 -16.01
C ILE A 87 -12.74 16.22 -15.16
N GLN A 88 -11.94 17.04 -14.47
CA GLN A 88 -12.44 18.15 -13.63
C GLN A 88 -13.25 19.15 -14.44
N ASN A 89 -12.77 19.54 -15.60
CA ASN A 89 -13.47 20.43 -16.51
C ASN A 89 -14.81 19.83 -16.97
N PHE A 90 -14.82 18.52 -17.27
CA PHE A 90 -16.03 17.83 -17.68
C PHE A 90 -17.07 17.74 -16.56
N ILE A 91 -16.66 17.42 -15.32
CA ILE A 91 -17.58 17.32 -14.18
C ILE A 91 -17.97 18.69 -13.60
N GLU A 92 -17.24 19.76 -13.95
CA GLU A 92 -17.40 21.12 -13.41
C GLU A 92 -17.32 21.19 -11.87
N MET A 93 -16.49 20.34 -11.29
CA MET A 93 -16.26 20.26 -9.85
C MET A 93 -14.78 20.03 -9.59
N GLU A 94 -14.28 20.57 -8.49
CA GLU A 94 -12.97 20.18 -7.99
C GLU A 94 -13.00 18.71 -7.57
N GLY A 95 -11.97 17.96 -8.00
CA GLY A 95 -11.76 16.59 -7.53
C GLY A 95 -11.43 16.57 -6.05
N LEU A 96 -11.90 15.56 -5.34
CA LEU A 96 -11.44 15.26 -4.00
C LEU A 96 -10.08 14.57 -4.10
N TYR A 97 -9.23 14.76 -3.11
CA TYR A 97 -7.94 14.10 -3.05
C TYR A 97 -7.62 13.66 -1.62
N PHE A 98 -6.76 12.67 -1.52
CA PHE A 98 -6.12 12.25 -0.28
C PHE A 98 -4.67 11.86 -0.56
N TYR A 99 -3.86 11.83 0.48
CA TYR A 99 -2.49 11.37 0.37
C TYR A 99 -2.38 9.91 0.80
N ASP A 100 -1.67 9.12 -0.03
CA ASP A 100 -1.26 7.76 0.26
C ASP A 100 0.27 7.71 0.27
N ALA A 101 0.83 6.97 1.20
CA ALA A 101 2.27 6.82 1.33
C ALA A 101 2.67 5.35 1.17
N ALA A 102 3.74 5.11 0.41
CA ALA A 102 4.35 3.80 0.28
C ALA A 102 5.42 3.57 1.36
N ALA A 103 5.53 2.34 1.84
CA ALA A 103 6.58 1.94 2.77
C ALA A 103 7.89 1.61 2.05
N PRO A 104 9.05 1.80 2.70
CA PRO A 104 10.34 1.41 2.16
C PRO A 104 10.48 -0.10 1.96
N VAL A 105 11.31 -0.49 0.98
CA VAL A 105 11.69 -1.87 0.71
C VAL A 105 13.20 -2.04 0.91
N LEU A 106 13.58 -3.06 1.64
CA LEU A 106 14.96 -3.35 2.05
C LEU A 106 15.52 -4.58 1.31
N GLU A 107 16.83 -4.56 1.08
CA GLU A 107 17.62 -5.73 0.67
C GLU A 107 17.76 -6.69 1.84
N LYS A 108 17.43 -7.99 1.64
CA LYS A 108 17.50 -9.02 2.70
C LYS A 108 18.89 -9.18 3.29
N ASP A 109 19.92 -9.18 2.43
CA ASP A 109 21.29 -9.45 2.84
C ASP A 109 21.86 -8.32 3.73
N SER A 110 21.20 -7.16 3.77
CA SER A 110 21.52 -6.05 4.65
C SER A 110 20.86 -6.16 6.04
N ILE A 111 19.97 -7.14 6.25
CA ILE A 111 19.27 -7.37 7.51
C ILE A 111 20.11 -8.29 8.41
N ASN A 112 20.36 -7.88 9.64
CA ASN A 112 21.03 -8.73 10.62
C ASN A 112 20.10 -9.82 11.16
N MET A 113 20.16 -11.00 10.56
CA MET A 113 19.33 -12.15 10.88
C MET A 113 19.51 -12.69 12.31
N GLU A 114 20.61 -12.36 12.99
CA GLU A 114 20.82 -12.76 14.40
C GLU A 114 19.93 -11.99 15.37
N LYS A 115 19.55 -10.75 15.01
CA LYS A 115 18.71 -9.86 15.84
C LYS A 115 17.22 -10.00 15.58
N VAL A 116 16.84 -10.60 14.45
CA VAL A 116 15.45 -10.77 14.05
C VAL A 116 14.97 -12.21 14.20
N TYR A 117 13.67 -12.46 14.12
CA TYR A 117 13.10 -13.80 14.16
C TYR A 117 11.91 -13.93 13.22
N LEU A 118 11.68 -15.13 12.70
CA LEU A 118 10.52 -15.46 11.88
C LEU A 118 9.32 -15.83 12.77
N LYS A 119 8.21 -15.11 12.61
CA LYS A 119 6.94 -15.45 13.26
C LYS A 119 5.79 -14.71 12.57
N SER A 120 4.65 -15.39 12.44
CA SER A 120 3.37 -14.76 12.13
C SER A 120 2.60 -14.48 13.42
N ARG A 121 1.83 -13.40 13.43
CA ARG A 121 1.08 -12.97 14.62
C ARG A 121 0.06 -14.04 15.04
N TYR A 122 0.05 -14.40 16.31
CA TYR A 122 -0.80 -15.45 16.91
C TYR A 122 -0.57 -16.84 16.31
N ASP A 123 0.60 -17.08 15.72
CA ASP A 123 0.95 -18.35 15.04
C ASP A 123 -0.08 -18.76 13.97
N ASN A 124 -0.75 -17.77 13.37
CA ASN A 124 -1.71 -17.98 12.29
C ASN A 124 -0.98 -18.26 10.97
N GLY A 125 -0.95 -19.52 10.55
CA GLY A 125 -0.31 -19.99 9.34
C GLY A 125 1.22 -20.14 9.47
N GLU A 126 1.90 -20.18 8.31
CA GLU A 126 3.36 -20.26 8.29
C GLU A 126 4.01 -18.98 8.83
N ALA A 127 5.20 -19.10 9.42
CA ALA A 127 5.99 -17.98 9.89
C ALA A 127 6.50 -17.18 8.69
N ALA A 128 5.76 -16.14 8.28
CA ALA A 128 5.99 -15.41 7.03
C ALA A 128 6.60 -14.00 7.21
N TYR A 129 6.76 -13.55 8.45
CA TYR A 129 7.29 -12.21 8.74
C TYR A 129 8.61 -12.31 9.51
N LEU A 130 9.60 -11.51 9.08
CA LEU A 130 10.74 -11.19 9.92
C LEU A 130 10.32 -10.12 10.93
N ASN A 131 10.62 -10.33 12.19
CA ASN A 131 10.26 -9.45 13.28
C ASN A 131 11.52 -8.86 13.90
N CYS A 132 11.60 -7.54 13.97
CA CYS A 132 12.67 -6.78 14.62
C CYS A 132 12.18 -6.36 16.01
N PRO A 133 12.58 -7.06 17.09
CA PRO A 133 12.15 -6.72 18.45
C PRO A 133 12.88 -5.50 18.96
N MET A 134 12.17 -4.67 19.72
CA MET A 134 12.74 -3.50 20.39
C MET A 134 12.47 -3.57 21.90
N THR A 135 13.48 -3.22 22.68
CA THR A 135 13.33 -2.90 24.10
C THR A 135 12.64 -1.53 24.27
N LYS A 136 12.19 -1.23 25.48
CA LYS A 136 11.60 0.08 25.77
C LYS A 136 12.55 1.24 25.49
N THR A 137 13.82 1.12 25.89
CA THR A 137 14.83 2.17 25.68
C THR A 137 15.11 2.41 24.19
N GLU A 138 15.21 1.35 23.40
CA GLU A 138 15.39 1.45 21.94
C GLU A 138 14.18 2.12 21.27
N PHE A 139 12.97 1.73 21.65
CA PHE A 139 11.75 2.34 21.15
C PHE A 139 11.65 3.82 21.52
N GLU A 140 11.90 4.20 22.78
CA GLU A 140 11.86 5.60 23.23
C GLU A 140 12.89 6.47 22.48
N SER A 141 14.08 5.93 22.20
CA SER A 141 15.09 6.62 21.40
C SER A 141 14.64 6.77 19.93
N PHE A 142 14.15 5.69 19.34
CA PHE A 142 13.59 5.69 17.99
C PHE A 142 12.43 6.68 17.85
N TYR A 143 11.47 6.66 18.79
CA TYR A 143 10.31 7.55 18.78
C TYR A 143 10.72 9.02 18.84
N ARG A 144 11.66 9.38 19.69
CA ARG A 144 12.15 10.76 19.84
C ARG A 144 12.80 11.26 18.56
N GLU A 145 13.62 10.45 17.93
CA GLU A 145 14.27 10.76 16.67
C GLU A 145 13.29 10.84 15.50
N LEU A 146 12.26 9.97 15.50
CA LEU A 146 11.20 9.98 14.51
C LEU A 146 10.39 11.28 14.53
N ILE A 147 10.01 11.74 15.74
CA ILE A 147 9.26 13.00 15.91
C ILE A 147 10.09 14.22 15.46
N ALA A 148 11.41 14.16 15.58
CA ALA A 148 12.32 15.22 15.16
C ALA A 148 12.74 15.14 13.69
N ALA A 149 12.37 14.06 12.99
CA ALA A 149 12.80 13.79 11.62
C ALA A 149 12.15 14.76 10.62
N GLU A 150 12.92 15.14 9.59
CA GLU A 150 12.43 16.03 8.54
C GLU A 150 11.54 15.29 7.53
N VAL A 151 10.38 15.87 7.29
CA VAL A 151 9.45 15.42 6.24
C VAL A 151 9.76 16.12 4.91
N ALA A 152 9.40 15.49 3.81
CA ALA A 152 9.46 16.13 2.49
C ALA A 152 8.40 17.26 2.43
N PRO A 153 8.69 18.39 1.78
CA PRO A 153 7.73 19.50 1.71
C PRO A 153 6.50 19.09 0.90
N LEU A 154 5.30 19.40 1.41
CA LEU A 154 4.08 19.42 0.62
C LEU A 154 4.08 20.66 -0.29
N LYS A 155 3.37 20.60 -1.42
CA LYS A 155 3.16 21.79 -2.25
C LYS A 155 2.27 22.79 -1.51
N GLU A 156 2.50 24.10 -1.71
CA GLU A 156 1.95 25.23 -0.93
C GLU A 156 0.42 25.28 -0.76
N PHE A 157 -0.34 24.45 -1.48
CA PHE A 157 -1.82 24.45 -1.46
C PHE A 157 -2.42 23.15 -0.93
N GLU A 158 -1.63 22.28 -0.30
CA GLU A 158 -2.03 20.93 0.07
C GLU A 158 -2.36 20.84 1.56
N GLU A 159 -3.63 20.63 1.91
CA GLU A 159 -4.02 20.22 3.26
C GLU A 159 -3.66 18.74 3.47
N GLU A 160 -3.11 18.41 4.63
CA GLU A 160 -2.80 17.03 5.01
C GLU A 160 -4.08 16.22 5.25
N LYS A 161 -4.58 15.54 4.23
CA LYS A 161 -5.71 14.62 4.32
C LYS A 161 -5.23 13.19 4.06
N TYR A 162 -5.19 12.38 5.10
CA TYR A 162 -4.81 10.96 5.01
C TYR A 162 -5.99 10.07 5.32
N PHE A 163 -6.08 8.91 4.64
CA PHE A 163 -6.90 7.82 5.14
C PHE A 163 -6.21 7.13 6.31
N ASP A 164 -6.98 6.62 7.27
CA ASP A 164 -6.45 5.97 8.47
C ASP A 164 -5.55 4.78 8.11
N GLY A 165 -5.87 4.02 7.06
CA GLY A 165 -5.09 2.86 6.62
C GLY A 165 -3.78 3.19 5.90
N CYS A 166 -3.62 4.43 5.41
CA CYS A 166 -2.47 4.88 4.61
C CYS A 166 -1.72 6.04 5.28
N MET A 167 -2.03 6.33 6.52
CA MET A 167 -1.40 7.42 7.28
C MET A 167 0.10 7.15 7.46
N PRO A 168 0.98 8.12 7.14
CA PRO A 168 2.41 8.00 7.38
C PRO A 168 2.72 7.71 8.86
N PHE A 169 3.71 6.84 9.11
CA PHE A 169 3.99 6.40 10.48
C PHE A 169 4.54 7.53 11.37
N GLU A 170 5.21 8.53 10.81
CA GLU A 170 5.61 9.74 11.52
C GLU A 170 4.40 10.60 11.91
N VAL A 171 3.35 10.62 11.10
CA VAL A 171 2.08 11.29 11.42
C VAL A 171 1.33 10.52 12.51
N MET A 172 1.37 9.17 12.48
CA MET A 172 0.86 8.36 13.59
C MET A 172 1.64 8.64 14.88
N ALA A 173 2.97 8.75 14.80
CA ALA A 173 3.83 9.06 15.93
C ALA A 173 3.52 10.43 16.56
N SER A 174 3.20 11.45 15.76
CA SER A 174 2.85 12.79 16.25
C SER A 174 1.58 12.80 17.12
N LYS A 175 0.69 11.79 16.95
CA LYS A 175 -0.49 11.59 17.78
C LYS A 175 -0.19 10.95 19.14
N GLY A 176 1.05 10.56 19.37
CA GLY A 176 1.56 9.99 20.61
C GLY A 176 2.19 8.60 20.44
N GLU A 177 3.12 8.26 21.31
CA GLU A 177 3.93 7.02 21.22
C GLU A 177 3.05 5.75 21.22
N LYS A 178 1.93 5.76 21.96
CA LYS A 178 1.00 4.64 22.03
C LYS A 178 0.35 4.33 20.68
N THR A 179 0.22 5.31 19.79
CA THR A 179 -0.35 5.09 18.45
C THR A 179 0.49 4.09 17.67
N LEU A 180 1.81 4.14 17.75
CA LEU A 180 2.70 3.17 17.12
C LEU A 180 2.61 1.79 17.78
N LEU A 181 2.54 1.74 19.12
CA LEU A 181 2.46 0.49 19.89
C LEU A 181 1.12 -0.25 19.76
N PHE A 182 0.05 0.45 19.40
CA PHE A 182 -1.25 -0.15 19.06
C PHE A 182 -1.44 -0.31 17.54
N GLY A 183 -0.58 0.32 16.75
CA GLY A 183 -0.56 0.30 15.28
C GLY A 183 0.55 -0.57 14.69
N PRO A 184 1.44 0.01 13.85
CA PRO A 184 2.43 -0.74 13.08
C PRO A 184 3.49 -1.46 13.92
N MET A 185 3.76 -0.99 15.13
CA MET A 185 4.78 -1.58 16.01
C MET A 185 4.20 -2.41 17.16
N LYS A 186 2.93 -2.84 17.05
CA LYS A 186 2.24 -3.63 18.07
C LYS A 186 2.95 -4.96 18.34
N PRO A 187 3.35 -5.28 19.60
CA PRO A 187 4.09 -6.49 19.91
C PRO A 187 3.22 -7.72 20.22
N VAL A 188 1.92 -7.52 20.45
CA VAL A 188 1.01 -8.57 20.91
C VAL A 188 0.90 -9.71 19.91
N GLY A 189 1.08 -10.95 20.37
CA GLY A 189 1.06 -12.17 19.54
C GLY A 189 2.37 -12.41 18.77
N LEU A 190 3.47 -11.72 19.16
CA LEU A 190 4.79 -11.81 18.55
C LEU A 190 5.86 -12.06 19.64
N GLU A 191 5.66 -13.07 20.50
CA GLU A 191 6.68 -13.50 21.46
C GLU A 191 7.96 -13.87 20.70
N ASP A 192 9.10 -13.36 21.17
CA ASP A 192 10.40 -13.72 20.62
C ASP A 192 10.74 -15.18 21.01
N PRO A 193 10.91 -16.09 20.04
CA PRO A 193 11.19 -17.49 20.32
C PRO A 193 12.56 -17.71 21.01
N LYS A 194 13.48 -16.75 20.90
CA LYS A 194 14.80 -16.82 21.54
C LYS A 194 14.74 -16.54 23.05
N THR A 195 13.81 -15.68 23.46
CA THR A 195 13.70 -15.24 24.87
C THR A 195 12.42 -15.71 25.55
N GLY A 196 11.42 -16.15 24.81
CA GLY A 196 10.08 -16.49 25.30
C GLY A 196 9.28 -15.28 25.82
N LYS A 197 9.73 -14.06 25.55
CA LYS A 197 9.10 -12.81 26.05
C LYS A 197 8.47 -12.03 24.90
N ILE A 198 7.43 -11.27 25.24
CA ILE A 198 6.86 -10.25 24.35
C ILE A 198 7.78 -9.02 24.39
N PRO A 199 8.34 -8.58 23.26
CA PRO A 199 9.11 -7.33 23.17
C PRO A 199 8.26 -6.11 23.52
N TYR A 200 8.89 -4.97 23.79
CA TYR A 200 8.16 -3.72 24.03
C TYR A 200 7.48 -3.21 22.74
N ALA A 201 8.20 -3.28 21.63
CA ALA A 201 7.69 -2.98 20.29
C ALA A 201 8.27 -3.97 19.27
N VAL A 202 7.62 -4.15 18.13
CA VAL A 202 8.11 -5.02 17.05
C VAL A 202 7.85 -4.36 15.71
N VAL A 203 8.89 -4.27 14.88
CA VAL A 203 8.74 -3.91 13.46
C VAL A 203 8.69 -5.19 12.65
N GLN A 204 7.68 -5.31 11.79
CA GLN A 204 7.50 -6.49 10.93
C GLN A 204 7.95 -6.20 9.50
N LEU A 205 8.70 -7.13 8.92
CA LEU A 205 9.11 -7.11 7.52
C LEU A 205 8.42 -8.25 6.80
N ARG A 206 7.86 -7.95 5.63
CA ARG A 206 7.18 -8.90 4.76
C ARG A 206 7.94 -9.06 3.45
N GLN A 207 8.08 -10.30 2.98
CA GLN A 207 8.67 -10.59 1.68
C GLN A 207 7.94 -9.83 0.56
N ASP A 208 8.70 -9.16 -0.33
CA ASP A 208 8.21 -8.30 -1.42
C ASP A 208 8.39 -8.93 -2.82
N ASN A 209 9.19 -10.00 -2.95
CA ASN A 209 9.40 -10.70 -4.22
C ASN A 209 9.52 -12.23 -4.04
N ALA A 210 9.32 -12.98 -5.12
CA ALA A 210 9.37 -14.45 -5.11
C ALA A 210 10.74 -15.01 -4.73
N ALA A 211 11.83 -14.32 -5.08
CA ALA A 211 13.19 -14.71 -4.72
C ALA A 211 13.49 -14.61 -3.22
N GLY A 212 12.63 -13.92 -2.46
CA GLY A 212 12.82 -13.66 -1.03
C GLY A 212 14.04 -12.80 -0.73
N SER A 213 14.50 -12.00 -1.70
CA SER A 213 15.63 -11.09 -1.55
C SER A 213 15.22 -9.69 -1.10
N LEU A 214 13.95 -9.32 -1.21
CA LEU A 214 13.42 -8.01 -0.85
C LEU A 214 12.35 -8.11 0.24
N TYR A 215 12.38 -7.16 1.18
CA TYR A 215 11.45 -7.08 2.29
C TYR A 215 10.84 -5.69 2.44
N ASN A 216 9.51 -5.62 2.46
CA ASN A 216 8.74 -4.41 2.73
C ASN A 216 8.53 -4.24 4.23
N ILE A 217 8.66 -3.03 4.75
CA ILE A 217 8.42 -2.72 6.16
C ILE A 217 6.92 -2.48 6.36
N VAL A 218 6.28 -3.37 7.11
CA VAL A 218 4.82 -3.35 7.28
C VAL A 218 4.37 -2.15 8.12
N GLY A 219 3.49 -1.33 7.56
CA GLY A 219 2.90 -0.19 8.27
C GLY A 219 3.82 1.03 8.40
N PHE A 220 4.94 1.05 7.69
CA PHE A 220 5.90 2.17 7.69
C PHE A 220 5.78 3.02 6.42
N GLN A 221 4.56 3.24 5.96
CA GLN A 221 4.30 4.26 4.96
C GLN A 221 4.84 5.59 5.45
N THR A 222 5.55 6.32 4.60
CA THR A 222 6.29 7.50 5.07
C THR A 222 6.40 8.61 4.04
N HIS A 223 6.46 9.83 4.56
CA HIS A 223 6.72 11.07 3.86
C HIS A 223 8.05 11.71 4.30
N LEU A 224 8.83 10.99 5.12
CA LEU A 224 10.16 11.45 5.52
C LEU A 224 11.06 11.66 4.31
N LYS A 225 11.96 12.65 4.37
CA LYS A 225 13.05 12.80 3.41
C LYS A 225 13.89 11.52 3.35
N TRP A 226 14.45 11.19 2.20
CA TRP A 226 15.20 9.93 1.99
C TRP A 226 16.34 9.72 2.98
N GLY A 227 17.08 10.79 3.29
CA GLY A 227 18.13 10.73 4.33
C GLY A 227 17.60 10.39 5.71
N GLU A 228 16.44 10.93 6.06
CA GLU A 228 15.77 10.66 7.32
C GLU A 228 15.21 9.23 7.36
N GLN A 229 14.63 8.74 6.26
CA GLN A 229 14.19 7.35 6.19
C GLN A 229 15.33 6.40 6.51
N LYS A 230 16.51 6.59 5.90
CA LYS A 230 17.68 5.76 6.19
C LYS A 230 18.09 5.87 7.64
N ARG A 231 18.23 7.08 8.17
CA ARG A 231 18.64 7.35 9.55
C ARG A 231 17.72 6.71 10.58
N ILE A 232 16.41 6.88 10.40
CA ILE A 232 15.38 6.36 11.32
C ILE A 232 15.30 4.84 11.24
N LEU A 233 15.33 4.25 10.05
CA LEU A 233 15.26 2.80 9.90
C LEU A 233 16.48 2.10 10.48
N GLN A 234 17.66 2.69 10.39
CA GLN A 234 18.88 2.15 10.95
C GLN A 234 18.94 2.17 12.50
N MET A 235 17.99 2.83 13.16
CA MET A 235 17.84 2.75 14.62
C MET A 235 17.07 1.50 15.08
N ILE A 236 16.45 0.76 14.16
CA ILE A 236 15.70 -0.45 14.46
C ILE A 236 16.67 -1.63 14.59
N PRO A 237 16.64 -2.40 15.72
CA PRO A 237 17.49 -3.58 15.88
C PRO A 237 17.33 -4.57 14.73
N GLY A 238 18.45 -4.96 14.14
CA GLY A 238 18.49 -5.80 12.94
C GLY A 238 18.53 -5.03 11.63
N LEU A 239 18.28 -3.73 11.63
CA LEU A 239 18.29 -2.86 10.44
C LEU A 239 19.44 -1.83 10.46
N GLU A 240 20.41 -1.96 11.34
CA GLU A 240 21.50 -0.98 11.52
C GLU A 240 22.31 -0.74 10.22
N ASN A 241 22.41 -1.75 9.37
CA ASN A 241 23.09 -1.68 8.09
C ASN A 241 22.12 -1.82 6.90
N ALA A 242 20.82 -1.61 7.13
CA ALA A 242 19.82 -1.83 6.11
C ALA A 242 20.04 -0.97 4.86
N GLU A 243 19.99 -1.63 3.71
CA GLU A 243 20.02 -1.00 2.40
C GLU A 243 18.60 -0.86 1.85
N ILE A 244 18.21 0.39 1.58
CA ILE A 244 16.89 0.71 1.05
C ILE A 244 16.94 0.63 -0.48
N VAL A 245 16.32 -0.39 -1.04
CA VAL A 245 16.20 -0.57 -2.50
C VAL A 245 15.15 0.35 -3.09
N ARG A 246 14.09 0.60 -2.33
CA ARG A 246 13.02 1.51 -2.70
C ARG A 246 12.63 2.34 -1.48
N TYR A 247 12.74 3.66 -1.62
CA TYR A 247 12.33 4.58 -0.57
C TYR A 247 10.80 4.68 -0.49
N GLY A 248 10.31 4.96 0.71
CA GLY A 248 8.94 5.40 0.90
C GLY A 248 8.71 6.73 0.18
N VAL A 249 7.54 6.85 -0.42
CA VAL A 249 7.12 8.06 -1.13
C VAL A 249 5.66 8.32 -0.82
N MET A 250 5.28 9.59 -0.86
CA MET A 250 3.89 10.00 -0.75
C MET A 250 3.32 10.32 -2.13
N HIS A 251 2.12 9.86 -2.39
CA HIS A 251 1.37 10.11 -3.61
C HIS A 251 0.11 10.91 -3.29
N ARG A 252 -0.18 11.89 -4.12
CA ARG A 252 -1.49 12.55 -4.14
C ARG A 252 -2.43 11.70 -4.99
N ASN A 253 -3.40 11.10 -4.34
CA ASN A 253 -4.45 10.31 -4.99
C ASN A 253 -5.66 11.20 -5.26
N THR A 254 -6.14 11.22 -6.50
CA THR A 254 -7.34 11.94 -6.87
C THR A 254 -8.53 11.00 -6.99
N PHE A 255 -9.69 11.41 -6.50
CA PHE A 255 -10.92 10.65 -6.63
C PHE A 255 -12.13 11.56 -6.88
N LEU A 256 -13.21 10.96 -7.34
CA LEU A 256 -14.44 11.65 -7.71
C LEU A 256 -15.43 11.64 -6.54
N ASN A 257 -16.21 12.71 -6.40
CA ASN A 257 -17.38 12.69 -5.53
C ASN A 257 -18.53 11.94 -6.21
N SER A 258 -18.38 10.62 -6.34
CA SER A 258 -19.26 9.74 -7.11
C SER A 258 -20.76 9.91 -6.83
N PRO A 259 -21.23 10.07 -5.58
CA PRO A 259 -22.65 10.29 -5.31
C PRO A 259 -23.25 11.52 -5.99
N LYS A 260 -22.42 12.52 -6.34
CA LYS A 260 -22.88 13.75 -6.98
C LYS A 260 -22.82 13.72 -8.50
N ILE A 261 -21.96 12.85 -9.08
CA ILE A 261 -21.62 12.91 -10.52
C ILE A 261 -21.89 11.62 -11.28
N LEU A 262 -22.07 10.49 -10.57
CA LEU A 262 -22.34 9.20 -11.18
C LEU A 262 -23.75 8.69 -10.83
N ARG A 263 -24.29 7.88 -11.73
CA ARG A 263 -25.46 7.03 -11.47
C ARG A 263 -25.04 5.79 -10.70
N SER A 264 -25.97 5.03 -10.18
CA SER A 264 -25.70 3.75 -9.47
C SER A 264 -24.99 2.69 -10.33
N THR A 265 -24.97 2.88 -11.65
CA THR A 265 -24.27 2.05 -12.64
C THR A 265 -22.83 2.52 -12.90
N TYR A 266 -22.31 3.46 -12.13
CA TYR A 266 -21.04 4.17 -12.37
C TYR A 266 -20.99 4.96 -13.69
N GLN A 267 -22.10 5.10 -14.38
CA GLN A 267 -22.29 5.94 -15.57
C GLN A 267 -22.31 7.41 -15.17
N SER A 268 -21.66 8.27 -15.95
CA SER A 268 -21.74 9.72 -15.77
C SER A 268 -23.18 10.21 -15.90
N GLN A 269 -23.54 11.20 -15.07
CA GLN A 269 -24.84 11.88 -15.19
C GLN A 269 -24.88 12.84 -16.38
N LYS A 270 -23.72 13.29 -16.90
CA LYS A 270 -23.60 14.26 -17.99
C LYS A 270 -23.45 13.63 -19.37
N ARG A 271 -22.95 12.38 -19.45
CA ARG A 271 -22.67 11.69 -20.70
C ARG A 271 -22.96 10.19 -20.57
N ASP A 272 -23.91 9.70 -21.34
CA ASP A 272 -24.46 8.36 -21.22
C ASP A 272 -23.51 7.22 -21.64
N ASP A 273 -22.49 7.52 -22.42
CA ASP A 273 -21.47 6.57 -22.90
C ASP A 273 -20.15 6.63 -22.10
N LEU A 274 -20.12 7.41 -20.99
CA LEU A 274 -18.96 7.55 -20.14
C LEU A 274 -19.19 6.92 -18.76
N PHE A 275 -18.29 6.03 -18.37
CA PHE A 275 -18.29 5.34 -17.08
C PHE A 275 -16.98 5.58 -16.35
N PHE A 276 -17.02 5.53 -15.01
CA PHE A 276 -15.83 5.58 -14.16
C PHE A 276 -15.79 4.32 -13.29
N ALA A 277 -14.58 3.77 -13.07
CA ALA A 277 -14.41 2.56 -12.27
C ALA A 277 -13.12 2.61 -11.43
N GLY A 278 -13.03 1.72 -10.45
CA GLY A 278 -11.86 1.58 -9.61
C GLY A 278 -11.77 2.65 -8.50
N GLN A 279 -10.59 2.79 -7.91
CA GLN A 279 -10.34 3.68 -6.76
C GLN A 279 -10.68 5.15 -7.03
N MET A 280 -10.57 5.60 -8.27
CA MET A 280 -10.94 6.98 -8.62
C MET A 280 -12.41 7.31 -8.37
N THR A 281 -13.27 6.32 -8.20
CA THR A 281 -14.69 6.52 -7.83
C THR A 281 -14.91 6.69 -6.33
N GLY A 282 -13.85 6.74 -5.52
CA GLY A 282 -13.90 6.84 -4.06
C GLY A 282 -13.99 5.50 -3.34
N VAL A 283 -13.79 4.38 -4.04
CA VAL A 283 -13.65 3.05 -3.42
C VAL A 283 -12.23 2.89 -2.91
N GLU A 284 -12.06 2.85 -1.59
CA GLU A 284 -10.74 2.88 -0.94
C GLU A 284 -9.97 1.54 -1.09
N GLY A 285 -10.65 0.41 -1.00
CA GLY A 285 -10.01 -0.91 -1.02
C GLY A 285 -9.54 -1.34 -2.39
N TYR A 286 -8.33 -1.93 -2.47
CA TYR A 286 -7.75 -2.40 -3.74
C TYR A 286 -8.53 -3.56 -4.36
N VAL A 287 -9.00 -4.50 -3.53
CA VAL A 287 -9.77 -5.66 -3.98
C VAL A 287 -11.20 -5.24 -4.32
N GLU A 288 -11.75 -4.34 -3.54
CA GLU A 288 -13.10 -3.79 -3.69
C GLU A 288 -13.24 -2.92 -4.94
N SER A 289 -12.13 -2.36 -5.42
CA SER A 289 -12.09 -1.50 -6.61
C SER A 289 -11.74 -2.24 -7.91
N ALA A 290 -11.42 -3.55 -7.83
CA ALA A 290 -10.98 -4.37 -8.97
C ALA A 290 -12.11 -5.02 -9.77
#